data_78bb589f632d99fd3c93470550eb3379
#
_entry.id   78bb589f632d99fd3c93470550eb3379
#
_cell.length_a   1.000
_cell.length_b   1.000
_cell.length_c   1.000
_cell.angle_alpha   90.00
_cell.angle_beta   90.00
_cell.angle_gamma   90.00
#
_symmetry.space_group_name_H-M   'P 1'
#
loop_
_entity.id
_entity.type
_entity.pdbx_description
1 polymer ?
#
loop_
_entity_poly.entity_id
_entity_poly.type
_entity_poly.pdbx_seq_one_letter_code
_entity_poly.pdbx_strand_id
1 'polypeptide(L)'
;MRRSTWRKHHKWFGLIFTFFMLMFCVSGIVLNHREAVSDVDMSRKWLPSSYRFDRWNNGLLRGSLRYAQEDSILLYGSNGIWMTDSVMNTVLDFNEGLPSGTDRRNIRAVVQVADKTLFTVSPFALYRRDGKKWKEICLPDRKEEQLSDLTLAGDTLVVTGRSYLYISTFPYHNFRKVEIKAPAGYDGKVSLFRTVWLLHSGELFGTFGKLLMDGVAVVIIILCISGVLYWLLPGVIRRSREKGRNMSACTSLLKESLNWHDTVGRYTFLLLMWVAFTGWCLRPPVLIALVYGKVPPVPGSMLDEDNAWNDRLRMTRYDRECGDWLLSTSEGFYSLSSLDAVPVKEEKTPPVSVMGLNVWQKNGEERWLAGSFSGMFVWDRTDGKVLDFFTGDEVHEVAGPPFGKRAVSGCISGISSVPFIVEYEKGTDSVSMPEEFSVLPMSLWNLALEIHTGRIYILLGKGTLVYIFFVGLAAMWCIYTGFVIRKKKNSVRKE
;
A
#
# COMPACT_ATOMS: atom_id res chain seq x y z
N MET A 1 28.58 -27.37 15.27
CA MET A 1 28.75 -27.66 13.83
C MET A 1 30.17 -27.32 13.37
N ARG A 2 30.73 -28.12 12.45
CA ARG A 2 32.06 -27.89 11.85
C ARG A 2 32.00 -26.63 10.95
N ARG A 3 33.12 -25.88 10.85
CA ARG A 3 33.18 -24.66 10.02
C ARG A 3 32.89 -24.91 8.54
N SER A 4 33.26 -26.10 8.04
CA SER A 4 32.93 -26.53 6.67
C SER A 4 31.42 -26.62 6.44
N THR A 5 30.65 -27.06 7.44
CA THR A 5 29.17 -27.16 7.37
C THR A 5 28.54 -25.76 7.29
N TRP A 6 29.01 -24.82 8.13
CA TRP A 6 28.54 -23.43 8.08
C TRP A 6 28.77 -22.79 6.70
N ARG A 7 29.96 -23.02 6.10
CA ARG A 7 30.28 -22.56 4.74
C ARG A 7 29.35 -23.16 3.68
N LYS A 8 29.00 -24.44 3.80
CA LYS A 8 28.05 -25.09 2.88
C LYS A 8 26.67 -24.46 3.00
N HIS A 9 26.16 -24.27 4.24
CA HIS A 9 24.88 -23.61 4.46
C HIS A 9 24.87 -22.20 3.90
N HIS A 10 25.84 -21.36 4.26
CA HIS A 10 25.92 -19.99 3.76
C HIS A 10 25.92 -19.92 2.23
N LYS A 11 26.74 -20.78 1.60
CA LYS A 11 26.85 -20.84 0.14
C LYS A 11 25.51 -21.19 -0.50
N TRP A 12 24.88 -22.29 -0.08
CA TRP A 12 23.66 -22.78 -0.75
C TRP A 12 22.45 -21.92 -0.46
N PHE A 13 22.25 -21.53 0.78
CA PHE A 13 21.18 -20.59 1.12
C PHE A 13 21.41 -19.24 0.43
N GLY A 14 22.63 -18.71 0.46
CA GLY A 14 22.97 -17.47 -0.23
C GLY A 14 22.64 -17.52 -1.71
N LEU A 15 23.05 -18.56 -2.44
CA LEU A 15 22.79 -18.69 -3.88
C LEU A 15 21.30 -18.83 -4.20
N ILE A 16 20.57 -19.68 -3.46
CA ILE A 16 19.14 -19.91 -3.69
C ILE A 16 18.33 -18.62 -3.46
N PHE A 17 18.65 -17.89 -2.40
CA PHE A 17 17.88 -16.71 -2.02
C PHE A 17 18.41 -15.38 -2.58
N THR A 18 19.57 -15.37 -3.24
CA THR A 18 20.15 -14.15 -3.85
C THR A 18 19.15 -13.42 -4.74
N PHE A 19 18.43 -14.16 -5.60
CA PHE A 19 17.45 -13.54 -6.50
C PHE A 19 16.37 -12.80 -5.72
N PHE A 20 15.78 -13.44 -4.72
CA PHE A 20 14.72 -12.82 -3.90
C PHE A 20 15.24 -11.64 -3.10
N MET A 21 16.45 -11.74 -2.54
CA MET A 21 17.08 -10.63 -1.80
C MET A 21 17.32 -9.41 -2.70
N LEU A 22 17.79 -9.62 -3.93
CA LEU A 22 17.94 -8.55 -4.92
C LEU A 22 16.59 -7.90 -5.24
N MET A 23 15.56 -8.72 -5.50
CA MET A 23 14.21 -8.22 -5.78
C MET A 23 13.65 -7.41 -4.60
N PHE A 24 13.80 -7.90 -3.37
CA PHE A 24 13.35 -7.18 -2.17
C PHE A 24 14.10 -5.86 -1.96
N CYS A 25 15.41 -5.84 -2.16
CA CYS A 25 16.19 -4.61 -1.99
C CYS A 25 15.84 -3.55 -3.04
N VAL A 26 15.80 -3.92 -4.32
CA VAL A 26 15.45 -2.99 -5.40
C VAL A 26 14.01 -2.47 -5.22
N SER A 27 13.06 -3.36 -4.97
CA SER A 27 11.68 -2.95 -4.74
C SER A 27 11.50 -2.13 -3.46
N GLY A 28 12.26 -2.41 -2.39
CA GLY A 28 12.25 -1.63 -1.15
C GLY A 28 12.69 -0.18 -1.36
N ILE A 29 13.77 0.04 -2.13
CA ILE A 29 14.22 1.39 -2.50
C ILE A 29 13.13 2.11 -3.30
N VAL A 30 12.51 1.46 -4.29
CA VAL A 30 11.40 2.05 -5.07
C VAL A 30 10.23 2.44 -4.16
N LEU A 31 9.88 1.59 -3.18
CA LEU A 31 8.77 1.85 -2.26
C LEU A 31 9.03 3.06 -1.36
N ASN A 32 10.27 3.29 -0.92
CA ASN A 32 10.65 4.42 -0.10
C ASN A 32 10.58 5.77 -0.84
N HIS A 33 10.63 5.74 -2.18
CA HIS A 33 10.67 6.94 -3.03
C HIS A 33 9.45 7.07 -3.95
N ARG A 34 8.24 6.85 -3.40
CA ARG A 34 6.99 6.82 -4.16
C ARG A 34 6.78 8.05 -5.04
N GLU A 35 7.04 9.25 -4.51
CA GLU A 35 6.87 10.49 -5.26
C GLU A 35 7.74 10.55 -6.52
N ALA A 36 9.00 10.15 -6.38
CA ALA A 36 9.98 10.15 -7.47
C ALA A 36 9.64 9.16 -8.60
N VAL A 37 8.87 8.10 -8.32
CA VAL A 37 8.50 7.06 -9.28
C VAL A 37 7.02 7.09 -9.66
N SER A 38 6.24 8.04 -9.14
CA SER A 38 4.78 8.11 -9.31
C SER A 38 4.32 8.31 -10.76
N ASP A 39 5.20 8.86 -11.60
CA ASP A 39 4.96 9.08 -13.03
C ASP A 39 5.43 7.91 -13.91
N VAL A 40 6.04 6.87 -13.31
CA VAL A 40 6.60 5.74 -14.05
C VAL A 40 5.59 4.60 -14.11
N ASP A 41 5.24 4.23 -15.32
CA ASP A 41 4.29 3.16 -15.60
C ASP A 41 4.97 1.93 -16.23
N MET A 42 4.46 0.76 -15.87
CA MET A 42 4.94 -0.54 -16.36
C MET A 42 3.85 -1.26 -17.14
N SER A 43 4.22 -1.83 -18.28
CA SER A 43 3.27 -2.60 -19.10
C SER A 43 2.83 -3.88 -18.40
N ARG A 44 1.52 -4.10 -18.31
CA ARG A 44 0.94 -5.35 -17.76
C ARG A 44 1.17 -6.58 -18.64
N LYS A 45 1.62 -6.40 -19.88
CA LYS A 45 1.94 -7.52 -20.80
C LYS A 45 3.01 -8.46 -20.26
N TRP A 46 3.92 -7.94 -19.44
CA TRP A 46 5.02 -8.70 -18.82
C TRP A 46 4.68 -9.29 -17.45
N LEU A 47 3.47 -8.99 -16.93
CA LEU A 47 3.02 -9.46 -15.64
C LEU A 47 2.20 -10.75 -15.75
N PRO A 48 2.10 -11.52 -14.67
CA PRO A 48 1.18 -12.65 -14.60
C PRO A 48 -0.24 -12.28 -14.99
N SER A 49 -1.01 -13.22 -15.53
CA SER A 49 -2.38 -12.97 -16.04
C SER A 49 -3.33 -12.40 -14.99
N SER A 50 -3.14 -12.73 -13.71
CA SER A 50 -3.95 -12.19 -12.61
C SER A 50 -3.84 -10.67 -12.44
N TYR A 51 -2.80 -10.03 -13.00
CA TYR A 51 -2.63 -8.58 -12.99
C TYR A 51 -3.24 -7.88 -14.20
N ARG A 52 -3.75 -8.61 -15.20
CA ARG A 52 -4.40 -8.03 -16.37
C ARG A 52 -5.79 -7.53 -16.02
N PHE A 53 -6.22 -6.50 -16.71
CA PHE A 53 -7.62 -6.07 -16.64
C PHE A 53 -8.44 -6.88 -17.64
N ASP A 54 -9.54 -7.44 -17.20
CA ASP A 54 -10.47 -8.19 -18.05
C ASP A 54 -11.95 -7.86 -17.78
N ARG A 55 -12.34 -7.52 -16.55
CA ARG A 55 -13.71 -7.23 -16.12
C ARG A 55 -13.77 -6.13 -15.06
N TRP A 56 -13.05 -5.04 -15.25
CA TRP A 56 -12.95 -3.95 -14.28
C TRP A 56 -12.30 -4.35 -12.94
N ASN A 57 -11.61 -5.46 -12.90
CA ASN A 57 -10.91 -6.01 -11.75
C ASN A 57 -9.67 -5.17 -11.31
N ASN A 58 -8.97 -5.62 -10.29
CA ASN A 58 -7.73 -5.00 -9.76
C ASN A 58 -7.87 -3.51 -9.40
N GLY A 59 -9.08 -3.09 -9.00
CA GLY A 59 -9.35 -1.72 -8.61
C GLY A 59 -9.38 -0.72 -9.77
N LEU A 60 -9.47 -1.19 -11.03
CA LEU A 60 -9.62 -0.33 -12.20
C LEU A 60 -10.85 0.56 -12.05
N LEU A 61 -11.96 0.00 -11.57
CA LEU A 61 -13.19 0.74 -11.32
C LEU A 61 -13.50 0.76 -9.82
N ARG A 62 -13.67 1.97 -9.27
CA ARG A 62 -14.01 2.20 -7.86
C ARG A 62 -15.38 2.78 -7.67
N GLY A 63 -15.80 3.64 -8.56
CA GLY A 63 -17.09 4.28 -8.41
C GLY A 63 -17.54 4.96 -9.68
N SER A 64 -18.76 5.49 -9.58
CA SER A 64 -19.40 6.28 -10.63
C SER A 64 -20.02 7.54 -10.06
N LEU A 65 -20.20 8.53 -10.92
CA LEU A 65 -20.93 9.75 -10.63
C LEU A 65 -21.80 10.11 -11.84
N ARG A 66 -23.12 10.31 -11.65
CA ARG A 66 -23.98 10.84 -12.71
C ARG A 66 -23.62 12.30 -12.97
N TYR A 67 -23.20 12.61 -14.18
CA TYR A 67 -22.77 13.95 -14.55
C TYR A 67 -23.95 14.71 -15.15
N ALA A 68 -24.56 15.56 -14.34
CA ALA A 68 -25.82 16.22 -14.64
C ALA A 68 -25.80 17.20 -15.84
N GLN A 69 -24.61 17.59 -16.34
CA GLN A 69 -24.49 18.52 -17.47
C GLN A 69 -24.70 17.84 -18.84
N GLU A 70 -24.32 16.58 -18.96
CA GLU A 70 -24.25 15.87 -20.25
C GLU A 70 -25.07 14.58 -20.30
N ASP A 71 -25.95 14.35 -19.29
CA ASP A 71 -26.69 13.09 -19.09
C ASP A 71 -25.78 11.86 -19.22
N SER A 72 -24.57 12.00 -18.79
CA SER A 72 -23.50 11.01 -18.86
C SER A 72 -23.09 10.53 -17.47
N ILE A 73 -22.25 9.52 -17.44
CA ILE A 73 -21.77 8.90 -16.20
C ILE A 73 -20.25 8.99 -16.20
N LEU A 74 -19.70 9.51 -15.12
CA LEU A 74 -18.26 9.45 -14.88
C LEU A 74 -17.93 8.17 -14.13
N LEU A 75 -17.04 7.37 -14.69
CA LEU A 75 -16.44 6.21 -14.07
C LEU A 75 -15.05 6.59 -13.58
N TYR A 76 -14.64 6.15 -12.39
CA TYR A 76 -13.32 6.48 -11.87
C TYR A 76 -12.68 5.32 -11.10
N GLY A 77 -11.36 5.29 -11.08
CA GLY A 77 -10.62 4.26 -10.36
C GLY A 77 -9.11 4.41 -10.42
N SER A 78 -8.38 3.29 -10.46
CA SER A 78 -6.92 3.29 -10.32
C SER A 78 -6.15 3.95 -11.47
N ASN A 79 -6.75 4.12 -12.64
CA ASN A 79 -6.09 4.63 -13.83
C ASN A 79 -6.68 5.96 -14.35
N GLY A 80 -7.59 6.58 -13.60
CA GLY A 80 -8.17 7.88 -13.97
C GLY A 80 -9.68 7.93 -13.95
N ILE A 81 -10.22 8.86 -14.77
CA ILE A 81 -11.64 9.15 -14.92
C ILE A 81 -12.03 8.99 -16.39
N TRP A 82 -13.16 8.35 -16.62
CA TRP A 82 -13.74 8.16 -17.94
C TRP A 82 -15.18 8.59 -17.94
N MET A 83 -15.63 9.15 -19.06
CA MET A 83 -17.03 9.51 -19.26
C MET A 83 -17.69 8.50 -20.17
N THR A 84 -18.89 8.07 -19.82
CA THR A 84 -19.69 7.12 -20.61
C THR A 84 -21.15 7.57 -20.71
N ASP A 85 -21.88 7.03 -21.69
CA ASP A 85 -23.33 7.18 -21.79
C ASP A 85 -24.06 6.26 -20.76
N SER A 86 -25.37 6.43 -20.62
CA SER A 86 -26.21 5.63 -19.72
C SER A 86 -26.26 4.14 -20.08
N VAL A 87 -25.88 3.77 -21.29
CA VAL A 87 -25.86 2.40 -21.82
C VAL A 87 -24.46 1.80 -21.79
N MET A 88 -23.44 2.62 -21.45
CA MET A 88 -22.02 2.26 -21.38
C MET A 88 -21.41 1.73 -22.69
N ASN A 89 -21.94 2.16 -23.84
CA ASN A 89 -21.42 1.76 -25.14
C ASN A 89 -20.18 2.52 -25.57
N THR A 90 -20.05 3.76 -25.11
CA THR A 90 -18.89 4.63 -25.45
C THR A 90 -18.18 5.06 -24.19
N VAL A 91 -16.86 4.99 -24.19
CA VAL A 91 -16.04 5.42 -23.06
C VAL A 91 -15.02 6.44 -23.56
N LEU A 92 -15.10 7.66 -23.03
CA LEU A 92 -14.24 8.77 -23.41
C LEU A 92 -13.26 9.10 -22.28
N ASP A 93 -12.03 9.44 -22.64
CA ASP A 93 -11.02 9.91 -21.69
C ASP A 93 -11.45 11.26 -21.08
N PHE A 94 -11.46 11.33 -19.75
CA PHE A 94 -11.82 12.52 -18.99
C PHE A 94 -10.67 13.04 -18.12
N ASN A 95 -9.42 12.64 -18.45
CA ASN A 95 -8.22 12.91 -17.65
C ASN A 95 -7.46 14.18 -18.04
N GLU A 96 -7.93 14.98 -19.01
CA GLU A 96 -7.21 16.16 -19.47
C GLU A 96 -6.90 17.13 -18.31
N GLY A 97 -5.61 17.40 -18.09
CA GLY A 97 -5.11 18.24 -16.99
C GLY A 97 -4.72 17.47 -15.70
N LEU A 98 -5.05 16.18 -15.57
CA LEU A 98 -4.45 15.34 -14.54
C LEU A 98 -2.99 15.03 -14.91
N PRO A 99 -2.10 14.88 -13.92
CA PRO A 99 -0.71 14.51 -14.16
C PRO A 99 -0.60 13.16 -14.85
N SER A 100 0.54 12.90 -15.47
CA SER A 100 0.88 11.59 -16.02
C SER A 100 1.12 10.57 -14.89
N GLY A 101 1.12 9.29 -15.24
CA GLY A 101 1.38 8.20 -14.31
C GLY A 101 0.14 7.66 -13.60
N THR A 102 0.02 6.34 -13.63
CA THR A 102 -1.10 5.60 -13.03
C THR A 102 -1.21 5.82 -11.53
N ASP A 103 -0.08 5.98 -10.81
CA ASP A 103 -0.13 6.21 -9.36
C ASP A 103 -0.73 7.58 -9.03
N ARG A 104 -0.40 8.60 -9.80
CA ARG A 104 -0.96 9.96 -9.65
C ARG A 104 -2.44 10.04 -10.05
N ARG A 105 -2.85 9.24 -11.05
CA ARG A 105 -4.25 9.13 -11.52
C ARG A 105 -5.08 8.12 -10.75
N ASN A 106 -4.62 7.69 -9.60
CA ASN A 106 -5.32 6.75 -8.73
C ASN A 106 -6.46 7.47 -7.99
N ILE A 107 -7.58 7.68 -8.69
CA ILE A 107 -8.71 8.46 -8.20
C ILE A 107 -9.43 7.75 -7.07
N ARG A 108 -9.68 8.47 -5.98
CA ARG A 108 -10.35 7.97 -4.77
C ARG A 108 -11.83 8.28 -4.76
N ALA A 109 -12.18 9.51 -5.15
CA ALA A 109 -13.55 9.96 -5.23
C ALA A 109 -13.70 11.08 -6.26
N VAL A 110 -14.91 11.22 -6.80
CA VAL A 110 -15.34 12.34 -7.66
C VAL A 110 -16.65 12.86 -7.08
N VAL A 111 -16.78 14.17 -6.91
CA VAL A 111 -18.02 14.82 -6.45
C VAL A 111 -18.39 15.98 -7.37
N GLN A 112 -19.69 16.22 -7.51
CA GLN A 112 -20.23 17.38 -8.19
C GLN A 112 -20.93 18.28 -7.16
N VAL A 113 -20.54 19.55 -7.12
CA VAL A 113 -21.17 20.53 -6.21
C VAL A 113 -22.36 21.22 -6.89
N ALA A 114 -23.11 22.04 -6.14
CA ALA A 114 -24.38 22.63 -6.59
C ALA A 114 -24.28 23.48 -7.87
N ASP A 115 -23.17 24.19 -8.08
CA ASP A 115 -22.90 24.97 -9.29
C ASP A 115 -22.41 24.08 -10.47
N LYS A 116 -22.53 22.76 -10.31
CA LYS A 116 -22.11 21.74 -11.28
C LYS A 116 -20.60 21.58 -11.47
N THR A 117 -19.78 22.31 -10.71
CA THR A 117 -18.32 22.12 -10.70
C THR A 117 -17.97 20.72 -10.18
N LEU A 118 -17.00 20.09 -10.83
CA LEU A 118 -16.49 18.78 -10.42
C LEU A 118 -15.20 18.93 -9.62
N PHE A 119 -15.11 18.14 -8.56
CA PHE A 119 -13.88 17.94 -7.78
C PHE A 119 -13.51 16.48 -7.75
N THR A 120 -12.21 16.19 -7.73
CA THR A 120 -11.68 14.83 -7.60
C THR A 120 -10.44 14.81 -6.74
N VAL A 121 -10.20 13.68 -6.10
CA VAL A 121 -9.03 13.49 -5.22
C VAL A 121 -8.26 12.24 -5.63
N SER A 122 -6.94 12.38 -5.68
CA SER A 122 -5.97 11.28 -5.72
C SER A 122 -5.17 11.27 -4.40
N PRO A 123 -4.36 10.24 -4.11
CA PRO A 123 -3.48 10.27 -2.93
C PRO A 123 -2.54 11.48 -2.88
N PHE A 124 -2.26 12.09 -4.02
CA PHE A 124 -1.26 13.16 -4.15
C PHE A 124 -1.86 14.57 -4.15
N ALA A 125 -3.11 14.76 -4.63
CA ALA A 125 -3.68 16.08 -4.76
C ALA A 125 -5.20 16.08 -4.87
N LEU A 126 -5.78 17.28 -4.62
CA LEU A 126 -7.16 17.65 -4.92
C LEU A 126 -7.18 18.39 -6.26
N TYR A 127 -8.13 18.07 -7.11
CA TYR A 127 -8.31 18.72 -8.40
C TYR A 127 -9.73 19.27 -8.54
N ARG A 128 -9.86 20.43 -9.19
CA ARG A 128 -11.13 21.03 -9.64
C ARG A 128 -11.15 21.04 -11.17
N ARG A 129 -12.29 20.73 -11.74
CA ARG A 129 -12.47 20.86 -13.19
C ARG A 129 -12.79 22.30 -13.56
N ASP A 130 -12.00 22.85 -14.48
CA ASP A 130 -12.16 24.17 -15.03
C ASP A 130 -12.26 24.04 -16.56
N GLY A 131 -13.47 24.23 -17.10
CA GLY A 131 -13.77 23.89 -18.50
C GLY A 131 -13.51 22.40 -18.77
N LYS A 132 -12.59 22.13 -19.70
CA LYS A 132 -12.23 20.75 -20.08
C LYS A 132 -11.07 20.16 -19.29
N LYS A 133 -10.38 20.96 -18.45
CA LYS A 133 -9.14 20.55 -17.77
C LYS A 133 -9.30 20.45 -16.26
N TRP A 134 -8.65 19.46 -15.68
CA TRP A 134 -8.45 19.38 -14.24
C TRP A 134 -7.31 20.31 -13.84
N LYS A 135 -7.51 21.08 -12.77
CA LYS A 135 -6.49 21.95 -12.16
C LYS A 135 -6.31 21.56 -10.70
N GLU A 136 -5.07 21.43 -10.30
CA GLU A 136 -4.73 21.14 -8.91
C GLU A 136 -5.09 22.30 -7.99
N ILE A 137 -5.59 21.98 -6.81
CA ILE A 137 -5.87 22.92 -5.71
C ILE A 137 -4.88 22.66 -4.58
N CYS A 138 -4.13 23.69 -4.20
CA CYS A 138 -3.24 23.62 -3.06
C CYS A 138 -4.03 23.60 -1.75
N LEU A 139 -3.80 22.57 -0.93
CA LEU A 139 -4.36 22.48 0.42
C LEU A 139 -3.38 23.08 1.44
N PRO A 140 -3.86 23.81 2.46
CA PRO A 140 -3.01 24.47 3.44
C PRO A 140 -2.27 23.44 4.31
N ASP A 141 -0.99 23.66 4.56
CA ASP A 141 -0.12 22.88 5.47
C ASP A 141 -0.23 21.36 5.32
N ARG A 142 -0.48 20.88 4.10
CA ARG A 142 -0.65 19.44 3.82
C ARG A 142 0.65 18.64 3.97
N LYS A 143 1.81 19.28 3.71
CA LYS A 143 3.11 18.60 3.63
C LYS A 143 3.03 17.40 2.65
N GLU A 144 3.50 16.23 3.07
CA GLU A 144 3.47 14.97 2.29
C GLU A 144 2.28 14.07 2.65
N GLU A 145 1.25 14.61 3.33
CA GLU A 145 0.08 13.83 3.73
C GLU A 145 -0.68 13.30 2.51
N GLN A 146 -0.97 12.00 2.50
CA GLN A 146 -1.79 11.37 1.46
C GLN A 146 -3.27 11.66 1.69
N LEU A 147 -3.97 11.99 0.60
CA LEU A 147 -5.42 12.14 0.61
C LEU A 147 -6.10 10.80 0.38
N SER A 148 -7.20 10.55 1.05
CA SER A 148 -7.88 9.26 1.06
C SER A 148 -9.31 9.31 0.53
N ASP A 149 -10.00 10.44 0.64
CA ASP A 149 -11.42 10.55 0.30
C ASP A 149 -11.85 11.99 0.03
N LEU A 150 -13.01 12.15 -0.60
CA LEU A 150 -13.66 13.43 -0.86
C LEU A 150 -15.19 13.26 -0.71
N THR A 151 -15.81 14.11 0.07
CA THR A 151 -17.27 14.07 0.25
C THR A 151 -17.87 15.48 0.25
N LEU A 152 -19.13 15.57 -0.17
CA LEU A 152 -19.94 16.79 -0.11
C LEU A 152 -21.10 16.56 0.87
N ALA A 153 -21.24 17.46 1.85
CA ALA A 153 -22.31 17.45 2.82
C ALA A 153 -22.99 18.83 2.84
N GLY A 154 -24.16 18.95 2.22
CA GLY A 154 -24.77 20.25 1.96
C GLY A 154 -23.84 21.14 1.12
N ASP A 155 -23.47 22.29 1.65
CA ASP A 155 -22.54 23.24 1.01
C ASP A 155 -21.09 23.06 1.45
N THR A 156 -20.81 22.02 2.23
CA THR A 156 -19.47 21.77 2.77
C THR A 156 -18.76 20.65 2.00
N LEU A 157 -17.68 20.99 1.34
CA LEU A 157 -16.77 20.05 0.70
C LEU A 157 -15.68 19.65 1.71
N VAL A 158 -15.55 18.34 1.96
CA VAL A 158 -14.60 17.78 2.91
C VAL A 158 -13.63 16.85 2.17
N VAL A 159 -12.35 17.19 2.19
CA VAL A 159 -11.25 16.33 1.73
C VAL A 159 -10.68 15.62 2.95
N THR A 160 -10.66 14.31 2.93
CA THR A 160 -10.10 13.50 4.01
C THR A 160 -8.64 13.18 3.69
N GLY A 161 -7.71 13.69 4.50
CA GLY A 161 -6.33 13.22 4.57
C GLY A 161 -6.22 11.98 5.45
N ARG A 162 -5.01 11.49 5.63
CA ARG A 162 -4.75 10.33 6.52
C ARG A 162 -4.73 10.73 8.00
N SER A 163 -4.51 12.04 8.29
CA SER A 163 -4.36 12.60 9.65
C SER A 163 -5.25 13.80 9.91
N TYR A 164 -5.66 14.52 8.87
CA TYR A 164 -6.42 15.78 8.97
C TYR A 164 -7.57 15.79 7.97
N LEU A 165 -8.55 16.68 8.22
CA LEU A 165 -9.56 17.04 7.25
C LEU A 165 -9.25 18.43 6.67
N TYR A 166 -9.65 18.65 5.41
CA TYR A 166 -9.59 19.95 4.76
C TYR A 166 -10.99 20.31 4.29
N ILE A 167 -11.50 21.43 4.77
CA ILE A 167 -12.90 21.82 4.61
C ILE A 167 -13.00 23.13 3.84
N SER A 168 -13.92 23.18 2.90
CA SER A 168 -14.26 24.39 2.17
C SER A 168 -15.78 24.48 1.99
N THR A 169 -16.32 25.69 2.02
CA THR A 169 -17.70 26.00 1.66
C THR A 169 -17.73 26.77 0.35
N PHE A 170 -18.93 26.89 -0.25
CA PHE A 170 -19.08 27.67 -1.48
C PHE A 170 -18.42 29.05 -1.37
N PRO A 171 -17.64 29.52 -2.34
CA PRO A 171 -17.39 28.98 -3.69
C PRO A 171 -16.20 27.99 -3.80
N TYR A 172 -15.77 27.35 -2.73
CA TYR A 172 -14.74 26.30 -2.65
C TYR A 172 -13.33 26.73 -3.11
N HIS A 173 -12.97 27.98 -2.85
CA HIS A 173 -11.65 28.54 -3.17
C HIS A 173 -10.65 28.39 -2.04
N ASN A 174 -11.14 28.46 -0.80
CA ASN A 174 -10.30 28.42 0.38
C ASN A 174 -10.60 27.19 1.22
N PHE A 175 -9.58 26.40 1.47
CA PHE A 175 -9.66 25.23 2.34
C PHE A 175 -9.08 25.57 3.71
N ARG A 176 -9.75 25.11 4.76
CA ARG A 176 -9.28 25.17 6.14
C ARG A 176 -8.87 23.77 6.59
N LYS A 177 -7.65 23.63 7.11
CA LYS A 177 -7.19 22.40 7.77
C LYS A 177 -7.88 22.26 9.12
N VAL A 178 -8.40 21.08 9.41
CA VAL A 178 -9.09 20.73 10.65
C VAL A 178 -8.42 19.51 11.26
N GLU A 179 -8.01 19.65 12.50
CA GLU A 179 -7.59 18.56 13.36
C GLU A 179 -8.77 18.11 14.22
N ILE A 180 -9.11 16.83 14.11
CA ILE A 180 -10.20 16.26 14.90
C ILE A 180 -9.69 16.02 16.31
N LYS A 181 -10.51 16.33 17.32
CA LYS A 181 -10.17 16.08 18.72
C LYS A 181 -9.92 14.58 18.98
N ALA A 182 -9.07 14.29 19.95
CA ALA A 182 -8.87 12.92 20.39
C ALA A 182 -10.18 12.33 20.95
N PRO A 183 -10.49 11.05 20.69
CA PRO A 183 -11.67 10.40 21.29
C PRO A 183 -11.51 10.25 22.78
N ALA A 184 -12.62 10.15 23.50
CA ALA A 184 -12.61 9.93 24.95
C ALA A 184 -11.83 8.62 25.28
N GLY A 185 -10.94 8.69 26.28
CA GLY A 185 -10.11 7.54 26.67
C GLY A 185 -8.94 7.23 25.75
N TYR A 186 -8.57 8.14 24.85
CA TYR A 186 -7.36 7.98 24.04
C TYR A 186 -6.11 7.87 24.94
N ASP A 187 -5.37 6.77 24.81
CA ASP A 187 -4.23 6.42 25.68
C ASP A 187 -2.86 6.79 25.11
N GLY A 188 -2.82 7.52 23.99
CA GLY A 188 -1.58 7.92 23.32
C GLY A 188 -0.81 6.80 22.65
N LYS A 189 -1.29 5.55 22.69
CA LYS A 189 -0.60 4.42 22.08
C LYS A 189 -0.81 4.36 20.57
N VAL A 190 0.20 3.82 19.90
CA VAL A 190 0.24 3.61 18.46
C VAL A 190 0.23 2.13 18.10
N SER A 191 -0.18 1.79 16.89
CA SER A 191 -0.20 0.41 16.40
C SER A 191 1.21 -0.18 16.38
N LEU A 192 1.39 -1.36 16.99
CA LEU A 192 2.65 -2.11 16.94
C LEU A 192 3.02 -2.51 15.50
N PHE A 193 2.03 -2.91 14.70
CA PHE A 193 2.24 -3.20 13.29
C PHE A 193 2.83 -1.99 12.56
N ARG A 194 2.23 -0.79 12.74
CA ARG A 194 2.72 0.42 12.11
C ARG A 194 4.12 0.79 12.58
N THR A 195 4.39 0.66 13.88
CA THR A 195 5.72 0.91 14.43
C THR A 195 6.78 0.02 13.78
N VAL A 196 6.51 -1.30 13.66
CA VAL A 196 7.42 -2.24 13.01
C VAL A 196 7.57 -1.95 11.51
N TRP A 197 6.49 -1.55 10.84
CA TRP A 197 6.55 -1.15 9.43
C TRP A 197 7.45 0.06 9.22
N LEU A 198 7.22 1.14 9.98
CA LEU A 198 8.02 2.36 9.86
C LEU A 198 9.48 2.16 10.29
N LEU A 199 9.75 1.23 11.23
CA LEU A 199 11.11 0.78 11.54
C LEU A 199 11.76 0.03 10.38
N HIS A 200 11.00 -0.82 9.69
CA HIS A 200 11.50 -1.60 8.55
C HIS A 200 11.81 -0.71 7.34
N SER A 201 10.93 0.25 7.02
CA SER A 201 11.14 1.20 5.92
C SER A 201 12.16 2.31 6.26
N GLY A 202 12.44 2.51 7.55
CA GLY A 202 13.20 3.66 8.06
C GLY A 202 12.37 4.93 8.22
N GLU A 203 11.15 4.96 7.73
CA GLU A 203 10.28 6.14 7.74
C GLU A 203 10.00 6.68 9.15
N LEU A 204 10.16 5.84 10.19
CA LEU A 204 9.98 6.24 11.58
C LEU A 204 10.82 7.48 11.95
N PHE A 205 12.00 7.63 11.36
CA PHE A 205 12.91 8.76 11.54
C PHE A 205 12.97 9.67 10.29
N GLY A 206 11.89 9.73 9.53
CA GLY A 206 11.74 10.58 8.35
C GLY A 206 12.75 10.26 7.25
N THR A 207 13.18 11.29 6.52
CA THR A 207 14.10 11.15 5.37
C THR A 207 15.44 10.52 5.76
N PHE A 208 15.98 10.85 6.94
CA PHE A 208 17.23 10.26 7.42
C PHE A 208 17.13 8.74 7.56
N GLY A 209 16.05 8.26 8.19
CA GLY A 209 15.82 6.82 8.35
C GLY A 209 15.60 6.10 7.02
N LYS A 210 14.84 6.70 6.08
CA LYS A 210 14.66 6.17 4.71
C LYS A 210 16.00 5.98 4.00
N LEU A 211 16.85 7.00 4.00
CA LEU A 211 18.19 6.94 3.37
C LEU A 211 19.09 5.90 4.04
N LEU A 212 19.00 5.74 5.35
CA LEU A 212 19.73 4.69 6.06
C LEU A 212 19.31 3.30 5.58
N MET A 213 18.00 3.05 5.44
CA MET A 213 17.49 1.76 4.95
C MET A 213 17.82 1.53 3.48
N ASP A 214 17.82 2.56 2.65
CA ASP A 214 18.30 2.46 1.27
C ASP A 214 19.79 2.08 1.23
N GLY A 215 20.60 2.67 2.10
CA GLY A 215 22.00 2.28 2.28
C GLY A 215 22.17 0.81 2.68
N VAL A 216 21.31 0.31 3.58
CA VAL A 216 21.29 -1.12 3.96
C VAL A 216 20.89 -1.99 2.78
N ALA A 217 19.89 -1.60 1.98
CA ALA A 217 19.50 -2.30 0.76
C ALA A 217 20.64 -2.38 -0.26
N VAL A 218 21.36 -1.28 -0.48
CA VAL A 218 22.56 -1.24 -1.35
C VAL A 218 23.64 -2.18 -0.83
N VAL A 219 23.88 -2.20 0.49
CA VAL A 219 24.84 -3.15 1.11
C VAL A 219 24.44 -4.59 0.81
N ILE A 220 23.17 -4.95 0.96
CA ILE A 220 22.68 -6.32 0.64
C ILE A 220 22.89 -6.63 -0.85
N ILE A 221 22.61 -5.69 -1.76
CA ILE A 221 22.87 -5.86 -3.20
C ILE A 221 24.35 -6.16 -3.45
N ILE A 222 25.27 -5.40 -2.85
CA ILE A 222 26.72 -5.62 -2.97
C ILE A 222 27.09 -7.00 -2.43
N LEU A 223 26.54 -7.41 -1.28
CA LEU A 223 26.79 -8.74 -0.71
C LEU A 223 26.26 -9.87 -1.60
N CYS A 224 25.10 -9.69 -2.20
CA CYS A 224 24.52 -10.66 -3.16
C CYS A 224 25.41 -10.79 -4.40
N ILE A 225 25.79 -9.69 -5.02
CA ILE A 225 26.64 -9.69 -6.23
C ILE A 225 28.02 -10.29 -5.93
N SER A 226 28.67 -9.85 -4.85
CA SER A 226 29.97 -10.36 -4.45
C SER A 226 29.95 -11.85 -4.10
N GLY A 227 28.87 -12.33 -3.46
CA GLY A 227 28.64 -13.74 -3.18
C GLY A 227 28.50 -14.59 -4.44
N VAL A 228 27.76 -14.12 -5.45
CA VAL A 228 27.62 -14.77 -6.76
C VAL A 228 28.97 -14.78 -7.51
N LEU A 229 29.71 -13.68 -7.52
CA LEU A 229 31.03 -13.59 -8.13
C LEU A 229 31.99 -14.58 -7.48
N TYR A 230 31.98 -14.67 -6.14
CA TYR A 230 32.81 -15.64 -5.41
C TYR A 230 32.49 -17.11 -5.78
N TRP A 231 31.24 -17.40 -6.14
CA TRP A 231 30.84 -18.74 -6.59
C TRP A 231 31.21 -18.99 -8.05
N LEU A 232 31.01 -18.04 -8.96
CA LEU A 232 31.21 -18.23 -10.42
C LEU A 232 32.67 -18.13 -10.84
N LEU A 233 33.43 -17.11 -10.35
CA LEU A 233 34.77 -16.80 -10.84
C LEU A 233 35.79 -17.95 -10.70
N PRO A 234 35.81 -18.73 -9.60
CA PRO A 234 36.78 -19.85 -9.50
C PRO A 234 36.66 -20.85 -10.65
N GLY A 235 35.42 -21.16 -11.08
CA GLY A 235 35.18 -22.05 -12.22
C GLY A 235 35.64 -21.46 -13.56
N VAL A 236 35.36 -20.17 -13.76
CA VAL A 236 35.76 -19.44 -14.96
C VAL A 236 37.29 -19.32 -15.03
N ILE A 237 37.96 -18.96 -13.93
CA ILE A 237 39.41 -18.83 -13.86
C ILE A 237 40.08 -20.16 -14.19
N ARG A 238 39.64 -21.27 -13.58
CA ARG A 238 40.20 -22.58 -13.82
C ARG A 238 40.10 -22.96 -15.30
N ARG A 239 38.88 -22.95 -15.89
CA ARG A 239 38.64 -23.28 -17.29
C ARG A 239 39.42 -22.42 -18.29
N SER A 240 39.60 -21.14 -17.96
CA SER A 240 40.33 -20.21 -18.84
C SER A 240 41.83 -20.37 -18.73
N ARG A 241 42.35 -20.71 -17.55
CA ARG A 241 43.80 -21.05 -17.38
C ARG A 241 44.18 -22.35 -18.10
N GLU A 242 43.29 -23.34 -18.08
CA GLU A 242 43.46 -24.57 -18.84
C GLU A 242 43.56 -24.32 -20.37
N LYS A 243 43.02 -23.19 -20.84
CA LYS A 243 43.11 -22.70 -22.23
C LYS A 243 44.25 -21.71 -22.45
N GLY A 244 45.21 -21.61 -21.52
CA GLY A 244 46.37 -20.70 -21.61
C GLY A 244 46.08 -19.22 -21.49
N ARG A 245 44.85 -18.79 -21.03
CA ARG A 245 44.50 -17.38 -20.92
C ARG A 245 45.02 -16.76 -19.63
N ASN A 246 45.50 -15.50 -19.71
CA ASN A 246 45.85 -14.73 -18.51
C ASN A 246 44.56 -14.31 -17.77
N MET A 247 44.47 -14.71 -16.50
CA MET A 247 43.30 -14.45 -15.63
C MET A 247 43.67 -13.62 -14.38
N SER A 248 44.75 -12.84 -14.46
CA SER A 248 45.21 -12.03 -13.32
C SER A 248 44.15 -11.03 -12.82
N ALA A 249 43.51 -10.32 -13.74
CA ALA A 249 42.44 -9.39 -13.42
C ALA A 249 41.24 -10.06 -12.73
N CYS A 250 40.77 -11.21 -13.25
CA CYS A 250 39.68 -11.95 -12.62
C CYS A 250 40.07 -12.52 -11.25
N THR A 251 41.32 -12.86 -11.05
CA THR A 251 41.85 -13.33 -9.75
C THR A 251 41.90 -12.17 -8.73
N SER A 252 42.30 -10.98 -9.17
CA SER A 252 42.28 -9.78 -8.34
C SER A 252 40.84 -9.42 -7.95
N LEU A 253 39.92 -9.37 -8.91
CA LEU A 253 38.48 -9.13 -8.69
C LEU A 253 37.89 -10.13 -7.69
N LEU A 254 38.22 -11.43 -7.80
CA LEU A 254 37.77 -12.44 -6.85
C LEU A 254 38.26 -12.16 -5.42
N LYS A 255 39.55 -11.81 -5.25
CA LYS A 255 40.10 -11.51 -3.94
C LYS A 255 39.48 -10.25 -3.32
N GLU A 256 39.32 -9.23 -4.11
CA GLU A 256 38.72 -7.95 -3.68
C GLU A 256 37.24 -8.14 -3.32
N SER A 257 36.48 -8.82 -4.17
CA SER A 257 35.07 -9.15 -3.93
C SER A 257 34.90 -9.95 -2.62
N LEU A 258 35.77 -10.93 -2.35
CA LEU A 258 35.73 -11.70 -1.10
C LEU A 258 36.05 -10.82 0.12
N ASN A 259 37.05 -9.92 0.01
CA ASN A 259 37.41 -9.01 1.08
C ASN A 259 36.28 -8.06 1.42
N TRP A 260 35.64 -7.47 0.42
CA TRP A 260 34.46 -6.62 0.59
C TRP A 260 33.31 -7.41 1.21
N HIS A 261 32.98 -8.59 0.69
CA HIS A 261 31.90 -9.43 1.21
C HIS A 261 32.10 -9.76 2.69
N ASP A 262 33.31 -10.17 3.09
CA ASP A 262 33.62 -10.51 4.50
C ASP A 262 33.62 -9.26 5.39
N THR A 263 34.21 -8.15 4.94
CA THR A 263 34.35 -6.93 5.72
C THR A 263 33.00 -6.24 5.90
N VAL A 264 32.31 -5.97 4.80
CA VAL A 264 31.01 -5.27 4.82
C VAL A 264 29.97 -6.09 5.58
N GLY A 265 29.85 -7.40 5.28
CA GLY A 265 28.90 -8.29 5.96
C GLY A 265 29.10 -8.37 7.48
N ARG A 266 30.36 -8.20 7.96
CA ARG A 266 30.64 -8.16 9.40
C ARG A 266 30.22 -6.88 10.08
N TYR A 267 30.58 -5.74 9.50
CA TYR A 267 30.29 -4.44 10.12
C TYR A 267 28.79 -4.13 10.09
N THR A 268 28.07 -4.62 9.09
CA THR A 268 26.65 -4.37 8.93
C THR A 268 25.75 -5.48 9.50
N PHE A 269 26.30 -6.54 10.08
CA PHE A 269 25.57 -7.73 10.54
C PHE A 269 24.30 -7.40 11.36
N LEU A 270 24.41 -6.51 12.34
CA LEU A 270 23.27 -6.15 13.20
C LEU A 270 22.17 -5.43 12.42
N LEU A 271 22.54 -4.52 11.51
CA LEU A 271 21.57 -3.80 10.66
C LEU A 271 20.90 -4.75 9.67
N LEU A 272 21.68 -5.64 9.05
CA LEU A 272 21.12 -6.65 8.14
C LEU A 272 20.15 -7.60 8.84
N MET A 273 20.52 -8.07 10.03
CA MET A 273 19.65 -8.93 10.86
C MET A 273 18.39 -8.19 11.27
N TRP A 274 18.51 -6.93 11.68
CA TRP A 274 17.39 -6.08 12.04
C TRP A 274 16.38 -5.91 10.89
N VAL A 275 16.84 -5.54 9.69
CA VAL A 275 15.98 -5.37 8.52
C VAL A 275 15.32 -6.69 8.12
N ALA A 276 16.07 -7.80 8.11
CA ALA A 276 15.51 -9.11 7.82
C ALA A 276 14.46 -9.53 8.85
N PHE A 277 14.71 -9.30 10.13
CA PHE A 277 13.79 -9.62 11.22
C PHE A 277 12.52 -8.77 11.16
N THR A 278 12.64 -7.45 11.04
CA THR A 278 11.47 -6.56 10.94
C THR A 278 10.63 -6.85 9.70
N GLY A 279 11.26 -7.10 8.54
CA GLY A 279 10.56 -7.51 7.33
C GLY A 279 9.85 -8.86 7.47
N TRP A 280 10.45 -9.82 8.17
CA TRP A 280 9.82 -11.11 8.49
C TRP A 280 8.62 -10.95 9.43
N CYS A 281 8.70 -10.06 10.42
CA CYS A 281 7.59 -9.74 11.32
C CYS A 281 6.37 -9.18 10.57
N LEU A 282 6.56 -8.51 9.44
CA LEU A 282 5.49 -7.97 8.59
C LEU A 282 4.83 -9.03 7.69
N ARG A 283 5.07 -10.31 7.94
CA ARG A 283 4.49 -11.44 7.18
C ARG A 283 3.66 -12.34 8.09
N PRO A 284 2.55 -12.90 7.59
CA PRO A 284 1.83 -13.94 8.31
C PRO A 284 2.75 -15.16 8.59
N PRO A 285 2.62 -15.80 9.74
CA PRO A 285 1.63 -15.59 10.81
C PRO A 285 1.96 -14.47 11.81
N VAL A 286 3.22 -13.98 11.87
CA VAL A 286 3.67 -13.00 12.88
C VAL A 286 2.92 -11.68 12.76
N LEU A 287 2.67 -11.22 11.54
CA LEU A 287 1.86 -10.04 11.26
C LEU A 287 0.51 -10.05 11.99
N ILE A 288 -0.17 -11.20 12.07
CA ILE A 288 -1.48 -11.32 12.71
C ILE A 288 -1.41 -10.92 14.18
N ALA A 289 -0.34 -11.34 14.87
CA ALA A 289 -0.12 -10.97 16.27
C ALA A 289 0.19 -9.47 16.44
N LEU A 290 0.90 -8.86 15.47
CA LEU A 290 1.27 -7.45 15.53
C LEU A 290 0.10 -6.50 15.30
N VAL A 291 -0.87 -6.90 14.49
CA VAL A 291 -2.02 -6.03 14.10
C VAL A 291 -2.84 -5.62 15.31
N TYR A 292 -2.99 -6.47 16.30
CA TYR A 292 -3.76 -6.20 17.53
C TYR A 292 -2.92 -5.51 18.63
N GLY A 293 -1.60 -5.44 18.47
CA GLY A 293 -0.70 -4.85 19.45
C GLY A 293 -0.70 -3.32 19.41
N LYS A 294 -0.63 -2.70 20.59
CA LYS A 294 -0.39 -1.26 20.77
C LYS A 294 0.82 -1.04 21.67
N VAL A 295 1.61 -0.02 21.34
CA VAL A 295 2.82 0.36 22.08
C VAL A 295 2.87 1.88 22.27
N PRO A 296 3.59 2.39 23.29
CA PRO A 296 3.91 3.80 23.35
C PRO A 296 4.67 4.24 22.09
N PRO A 297 4.47 5.46 21.59
CA PRO A 297 5.26 5.98 20.47
C PRO A 297 6.73 6.05 20.84
N VAL A 298 7.60 5.84 19.85
CA VAL A 298 9.04 6.02 20.05
C VAL A 298 9.32 7.53 20.13
N PRO A 299 9.93 8.01 21.23
CA PRO A 299 10.18 9.43 21.41
C PRO A 299 10.97 10.06 20.25
N GLY A 300 10.54 11.22 19.76
CA GLY A 300 11.16 11.93 18.65
C GLY A 300 10.96 11.30 17.27
N SER A 301 10.07 10.33 17.13
CA SER A 301 9.73 9.70 15.86
C SER A 301 8.49 10.35 15.22
N MET A 302 8.20 10.00 13.96
CA MET A 302 6.99 10.42 13.27
C MET A 302 5.68 9.92 13.92
N LEU A 303 5.77 8.97 14.85
CA LEU A 303 4.61 8.49 15.63
C LEU A 303 4.45 9.25 16.95
N ASP A 304 5.41 10.06 17.36
CA ASP A 304 5.40 10.87 18.57
C ASP A 304 4.79 12.25 18.27
N GLU A 305 3.54 12.23 17.86
CA GLU A 305 2.73 13.41 17.54
C GLU A 305 1.49 13.48 18.43
N ASP A 306 1.07 14.69 18.77
CA ASP A 306 -0.12 14.95 19.61
C ASP A 306 -1.43 14.59 18.89
N ASN A 307 -1.43 14.52 17.55
CA ASN A 307 -2.60 14.19 16.77
C ASN A 307 -3.00 12.71 16.93
N ALA A 308 -4.08 12.46 17.66
CA ALA A 308 -4.65 11.13 17.87
C ALA A 308 -5.01 10.39 16.56
N TRP A 309 -5.18 11.14 15.47
CA TRP A 309 -5.60 10.60 14.16
C TRP A 309 -4.46 10.45 13.16
N ASN A 310 -3.21 10.57 13.61
CA ASN A 310 -2.04 10.42 12.73
C ASN A 310 -2.11 9.10 11.94
N ASP A 311 -2.28 9.22 10.59
CA ASP A 311 -2.45 8.15 9.59
C ASP A 311 -3.62 7.17 9.84
N ARG A 312 -4.62 7.55 10.62
CA ARG A 312 -5.76 6.69 10.97
C ARG A 312 -7.01 6.96 10.14
N LEU A 313 -7.22 8.18 9.65
CA LEU A 313 -8.41 8.54 8.89
C LEU A 313 -8.44 7.84 7.53
N ARG A 314 -9.63 7.46 7.09
CA ARG A 314 -9.85 6.77 5.81
C ARG A 314 -10.92 7.44 4.96
N MET A 315 -12.12 7.59 5.47
CA MET A 315 -13.24 8.23 4.78
C MET A 315 -14.09 9.04 5.76
N THR A 316 -14.77 10.06 5.25
CA THR A 316 -15.68 10.90 6.02
C THR A 316 -17.02 10.97 5.32
N ARG A 317 -18.13 10.85 6.06
CA ARG A 317 -19.52 11.01 5.55
C ARG A 317 -20.35 11.84 6.52
N TYR A 318 -21.37 12.47 6.00
CA TYR A 318 -22.41 13.12 6.82
C TYR A 318 -23.68 12.29 6.76
N ASP A 319 -24.19 11.89 7.91
CA ASP A 319 -25.46 11.20 8.05
C ASP A 319 -26.58 12.22 8.30
N ARG A 320 -27.42 12.43 7.29
CA ARG A 320 -28.50 13.41 7.36
C ARG A 320 -29.60 13.02 8.35
N GLU A 321 -29.82 11.73 8.56
CA GLU A 321 -30.85 11.22 9.45
C GLU A 321 -30.47 11.37 10.92
N CYS A 322 -29.24 10.99 11.24
CA CYS A 322 -28.68 11.17 12.59
C CYS A 322 -28.22 12.59 12.83
N GLY A 323 -28.04 13.42 11.78
CA GLY A 323 -27.56 14.78 11.87
C GLY A 323 -26.09 14.90 12.31
N ASP A 324 -25.28 13.88 12.05
CA ASP A 324 -23.91 13.77 12.52
C ASP A 324 -22.89 13.43 11.41
N TRP A 325 -21.62 13.62 11.73
CA TRP A 325 -20.51 13.19 10.88
C TRP A 325 -20.04 11.81 11.27
N LEU A 326 -19.68 11.01 10.27
CA LEU A 326 -19.11 9.70 10.41
C LEU A 326 -17.68 9.68 9.90
N LEU A 327 -16.79 9.09 10.66
CA LEU A 327 -15.41 8.81 10.29
C LEU A 327 -15.18 7.30 10.19
N SER A 328 -14.68 6.85 9.07
CA SER A 328 -14.05 5.53 8.95
C SER A 328 -12.54 5.68 9.18
N THR A 329 -12.00 4.84 10.02
CA THR A 329 -10.59 4.88 10.43
C THR A 329 -9.95 3.49 10.34
N SER A 330 -8.64 3.40 10.57
CA SER A 330 -7.96 2.11 10.69
C SER A 330 -8.34 1.32 11.96
N GLU A 331 -9.05 1.96 12.90
CA GLU A 331 -9.44 1.35 14.20
C GLU A 331 -10.97 1.20 14.35
N GLY A 332 -11.73 1.42 13.28
CA GLY A 332 -13.19 1.33 13.27
C GLY A 332 -13.87 2.64 12.89
N PHE A 333 -15.13 2.76 13.26
CA PHE A 333 -15.97 3.92 12.94
C PHE A 333 -16.19 4.80 14.16
N TYR A 334 -16.33 6.09 13.89
CA TYR A 334 -16.61 7.12 14.90
C TYR A 334 -17.68 8.07 14.38
N SER A 335 -18.52 8.56 15.28
CA SER A 335 -19.49 9.64 15.02
C SER A 335 -19.12 10.92 15.73
N LEU A 336 -19.50 12.08 15.14
CA LEU A 336 -19.30 13.42 15.68
C LEU A 336 -20.53 14.27 15.40
N SER A 337 -21.05 14.94 16.42
CA SER A 337 -22.16 15.93 16.23
C SER A 337 -21.74 17.13 15.37
N SER A 338 -20.46 17.48 15.37
CA SER A 338 -19.83 18.47 14.48
C SER A 338 -18.36 18.11 14.28
N LEU A 339 -17.70 18.66 13.26
CA LEU A 339 -16.28 18.38 13.00
C LEU A 339 -15.31 18.87 14.09
N ASP A 340 -15.79 19.72 15.00
CA ASP A 340 -15.04 20.19 16.16
C ASP A 340 -15.46 19.46 17.47
N ALA A 341 -16.40 18.51 17.41
CA ALA A 341 -16.83 17.71 18.55
C ALA A 341 -15.81 16.62 18.90
N VAL A 342 -15.94 16.05 20.10
CA VAL A 342 -15.19 14.87 20.51
C VAL A 342 -15.78 13.64 19.83
N PRO A 343 -15.01 12.85 19.08
CA PRO A 343 -15.50 11.64 18.41
C PRO A 343 -15.94 10.56 19.40
N VAL A 344 -17.05 9.93 19.09
CA VAL A 344 -17.59 8.78 19.83
C VAL A 344 -17.43 7.53 18.96
N LYS A 345 -16.86 6.47 19.54
CA LYS A 345 -16.68 5.22 18.83
C LYS A 345 -18.01 4.50 18.64
N GLU A 346 -18.28 4.09 17.41
CA GLU A 346 -19.42 3.22 17.08
C GLU A 346 -19.12 1.76 17.45
N GLU A 347 -20.03 1.11 18.18
CA GLU A 347 -19.81 -0.25 18.68
C GLU A 347 -20.23 -1.32 17.69
N LYS A 348 -21.43 -1.17 17.10
CA LYS A 348 -21.99 -2.12 16.14
C LYS A 348 -21.74 -1.67 14.71
N THR A 349 -20.64 -2.13 14.13
CA THR A 349 -20.17 -1.67 12.83
C THR A 349 -19.79 -2.82 11.91
N PRO A 350 -19.80 -2.60 10.57
CA PRO A 350 -19.30 -3.59 9.63
C PRO A 350 -17.86 -3.98 9.90
N PRO A 351 -17.47 -5.25 9.71
CA PRO A 351 -16.09 -5.66 9.76
C PRO A 351 -15.32 -5.09 8.57
N VAL A 352 -14.44 -4.13 8.84
CA VAL A 352 -13.66 -3.43 7.82
C VAL A 352 -12.19 -3.77 7.94
N SER A 353 -11.55 -4.00 6.79
CA SER A 353 -10.10 -4.16 6.72
C SER A 353 -9.38 -2.93 7.32
N VAL A 354 -8.23 -3.15 7.96
CA VAL A 354 -7.34 -2.07 8.45
C VAL A 354 -6.89 -1.11 7.33
N MET A 355 -7.03 -1.52 6.07
CA MET A 355 -6.77 -0.69 4.90
C MET A 355 -7.89 0.34 4.65
N GLY A 356 -9.03 0.21 5.31
CA GLY A 356 -10.20 1.07 5.19
C GLY A 356 -11.24 0.56 4.20
N LEU A 357 -12.20 1.43 3.89
CA LEU A 357 -13.28 1.20 2.94
C LEU A 357 -12.83 1.53 1.50
N ASN A 358 -13.41 0.84 0.55
CA ASN A 358 -13.40 1.19 -0.88
C ASN A 358 -14.76 1.73 -1.34
N VAL A 359 -15.82 1.36 -0.63
CA VAL A 359 -17.20 1.81 -0.87
C VAL A 359 -17.79 2.26 0.44
N TRP A 360 -18.35 3.48 0.47
CA TRP A 360 -19.13 3.96 1.60
C TRP A 360 -20.16 4.97 1.10
N GLN A 361 -21.39 4.54 0.95
CA GLN A 361 -22.49 5.34 0.41
C GLN A 361 -23.82 4.93 1.02
N LYS A 362 -24.83 5.81 0.96
CA LYS A 362 -26.19 5.47 1.35
C LYS A 362 -26.82 4.42 0.40
N ASN A 363 -27.62 3.54 0.95
CA ASN A 363 -28.48 2.57 0.26
C ASN A 363 -29.93 2.79 0.68
N GLY A 364 -30.61 3.67 -0.03
CA GLY A 364 -31.85 4.25 0.44
C GLY A 364 -31.59 5.32 1.50
N GLU A 365 -32.58 5.61 2.33
CA GLU A 365 -32.49 6.68 3.33
C GLU A 365 -31.78 6.22 4.60
N GLU A 366 -32.10 5.03 5.12
CA GLU A 366 -31.69 4.59 6.48
C GLU A 366 -30.37 3.79 6.52
N ARG A 367 -29.91 3.17 5.44
CA ARG A 367 -28.82 2.20 5.45
C ARG A 367 -27.58 2.66 4.73
N TRP A 368 -26.45 2.13 5.17
CA TRP A 368 -25.16 2.36 4.54
C TRP A 368 -24.64 1.11 3.83
N LEU A 369 -24.10 1.28 2.65
CA LEU A 369 -23.24 0.28 2.02
C LEU A 369 -21.81 0.52 2.45
N ALA A 370 -21.17 -0.48 3.04
CA ALA A 370 -19.79 -0.47 3.46
C ALA A 370 -19.03 -1.62 2.79
N GLY A 371 -18.18 -1.28 1.82
CA GLY A 371 -17.40 -2.25 1.04
C GLY A 371 -15.91 -2.11 1.28
N SER A 372 -15.23 -3.22 1.51
CA SER A 372 -13.78 -3.29 1.72
C SER A 372 -13.22 -4.61 1.21
N PHE A 373 -11.93 -4.86 1.45
CA PHE A 373 -11.34 -6.18 1.21
C PHE A 373 -11.92 -7.28 2.14
N SER A 374 -12.64 -6.89 3.20
CA SER A 374 -13.35 -7.86 4.06
C SER A 374 -14.67 -8.35 3.48
N GLY A 375 -15.27 -7.60 2.55
CA GLY A 375 -16.57 -7.91 1.93
C GLY A 375 -17.38 -6.66 1.65
N MET A 376 -18.67 -6.87 1.34
CA MET A 376 -19.67 -5.82 1.18
C MET A 376 -20.78 -6.01 2.18
N PHE A 377 -21.13 -4.95 2.92
CA PHE A 377 -22.06 -5.00 4.03
C PHE A 377 -23.12 -3.92 3.90
N VAL A 378 -24.34 -4.24 4.34
CA VAL A 378 -25.43 -3.29 4.57
C VAL A 378 -25.48 -3.01 6.06
N TRP A 379 -25.28 -1.76 6.42
CA TRP A 379 -25.21 -1.31 7.82
C TRP A 379 -26.35 -0.35 8.13
N ASP A 380 -27.19 -0.74 9.07
CA ASP A 380 -28.20 0.11 9.68
C ASP A 380 -27.63 0.63 11.01
N ARG A 381 -27.45 1.93 11.12
CA ARG A 381 -26.91 2.56 12.34
C ARG A 381 -27.92 2.63 13.46
N THR A 382 -29.21 2.71 13.13
CA THR A 382 -30.29 2.93 14.12
C THR A 382 -30.49 1.72 15.01
N ASP A 383 -30.53 0.53 14.41
CA ASP A 383 -30.65 -0.72 15.14
C ASP A 383 -29.30 -1.44 15.37
N GLY A 384 -28.24 -0.94 14.75
CA GLY A 384 -26.90 -1.52 14.79
C GLY A 384 -26.78 -2.83 14.04
N LYS A 385 -27.68 -3.10 13.07
CA LYS A 385 -27.71 -4.32 12.31
C LYS A 385 -26.77 -4.27 11.12
N VAL A 386 -25.95 -5.29 10.97
CA VAL A 386 -25.04 -5.47 9.85
C VAL A 386 -25.38 -6.75 9.10
N LEU A 387 -25.66 -6.61 7.79
CA LEU A 387 -25.97 -7.74 6.92
C LEU A 387 -24.87 -7.90 5.86
N ASP A 388 -24.51 -9.13 5.52
CA ASP A 388 -23.74 -9.40 4.31
C ASP A 388 -24.60 -9.05 3.09
N PHE A 389 -24.07 -8.20 2.20
CA PHE A 389 -24.82 -7.71 1.03
C PHE A 389 -25.22 -8.83 0.07
N PHE A 390 -24.43 -9.90 -0.04
CA PHE A 390 -24.62 -10.95 -1.03
C PHE A 390 -25.54 -12.07 -0.54
N THR A 391 -25.50 -12.37 0.77
CA THR A 391 -26.29 -13.46 1.35
C THR A 391 -27.53 -12.98 2.09
N GLY A 392 -27.52 -11.73 2.56
CA GLY A 392 -28.56 -11.17 3.43
C GLY A 392 -28.46 -11.64 4.90
N ASP A 393 -27.47 -12.46 5.22
CA ASP A 393 -27.27 -12.96 6.58
C ASP A 393 -26.75 -11.88 7.51
N GLU A 394 -27.16 -11.93 8.78
CA GLU A 394 -26.63 -11.04 9.79
C GLU A 394 -25.18 -11.42 10.15
N VAL A 395 -24.32 -10.41 10.15
CA VAL A 395 -22.89 -10.58 10.42
C VAL A 395 -22.63 -10.32 11.91
N HIS A 396 -22.38 -11.39 12.63
CA HIS A 396 -21.81 -11.33 13.97
C HIS A 396 -20.27 -11.34 13.83
N GLU A 397 -19.56 -10.86 14.81
CA GLU A 397 -18.08 -10.66 14.82
C GLU A 397 -17.30 -11.60 13.88
N VAL A 398 -16.56 -11.02 12.93
CA VAL A 398 -15.71 -11.80 12.02
C VAL A 398 -14.37 -12.10 12.71
N ALA A 399 -14.27 -13.25 13.31
CA ALA A 399 -12.99 -13.82 13.71
C ALA A 399 -12.27 -14.34 12.44
N GLY A 400 -11.24 -13.65 11.97
CA GLY A 400 -10.47 -14.14 10.83
C GLY A 400 -9.50 -13.13 10.22
N PRO A 401 -8.76 -13.53 9.18
CA PRO A 401 -7.87 -12.63 8.46
C PRO A 401 -8.66 -11.47 7.81
N PRO A 402 -8.05 -10.30 7.61
CA PRO A 402 -8.70 -9.07 7.13
C PRO A 402 -9.21 -9.15 5.68
N PHE A 403 -9.14 -10.29 5.04
CA PHE A 403 -9.58 -10.52 3.66
C PHE A 403 -10.76 -11.49 3.65
N GLY A 404 -11.93 -10.98 3.24
CA GLY A 404 -13.13 -11.78 3.02
C GLY A 404 -13.04 -12.62 1.74
N LYS A 405 -14.00 -13.52 1.56
CA LYS A 405 -14.12 -14.36 0.35
C LYS A 405 -14.38 -13.51 -0.91
N ARG A 406 -15.00 -12.35 -0.77
CA ARG A 406 -15.39 -11.43 -1.83
C ARG A 406 -14.85 -10.03 -1.49
N ALA A 407 -13.57 -9.81 -1.78
CA ALA A 407 -12.93 -8.50 -1.60
C ALA A 407 -13.54 -7.49 -2.59
N VAL A 408 -14.05 -6.37 -2.09
CA VAL A 408 -14.73 -5.34 -2.89
C VAL A 408 -13.76 -4.18 -3.16
N SER A 409 -13.67 -3.77 -4.43
CA SER A 409 -12.85 -2.64 -4.89
C SER A 409 -13.66 -1.40 -5.23
N GLY A 410 -14.95 -1.55 -5.52
CA GLY A 410 -15.77 -0.43 -5.96
C GLY A 410 -17.26 -0.75 -6.03
N CYS A 411 -18.03 0.28 -6.37
CA CYS A 411 -19.46 0.21 -6.54
C CYS A 411 -19.92 1.23 -7.59
N ILE A 412 -20.74 0.78 -8.53
CA ILE A 412 -21.35 1.64 -9.55
C ILE A 412 -22.77 1.90 -9.12
N SER A 413 -23.13 3.16 -8.93
CA SER A 413 -24.46 3.63 -8.56
C SER A 413 -25.00 4.63 -9.59
N GLY A 414 -26.33 4.83 -9.61
CA GLY A 414 -26.98 5.81 -10.49
C GLY A 414 -27.26 5.34 -11.91
N ILE A 415 -26.99 4.08 -12.24
CA ILE A 415 -27.31 3.47 -13.54
C ILE A 415 -28.56 2.59 -13.41
N SER A 416 -28.69 1.85 -12.32
CA SER A 416 -29.87 1.03 -12.02
C SER A 416 -30.35 1.30 -10.59
N SER A 417 -31.53 0.77 -10.26
CA SER A 417 -32.09 0.83 -8.91
C SER A 417 -31.25 0.09 -7.87
N VAL A 418 -30.49 -0.92 -8.30
CA VAL A 418 -29.57 -1.69 -7.45
C VAL A 418 -28.13 -1.37 -7.88
N PRO A 419 -27.25 -1.02 -6.94
CA PRO A 419 -25.86 -0.74 -7.26
C PRO A 419 -25.11 -2.01 -7.70
N PHE A 420 -24.25 -1.88 -8.69
CA PHE A 420 -23.36 -2.97 -9.13
C PHE A 420 -22.09 -2.98 -8.31
N ILE A 421 -21.79 -4.11 -7.70
CA ILE A 421 -20.59 -4.28 -6.88
C ILE A 421 -19.42 -4.74 -7.77
N VAL A 422 -18.26 -4.12 -7.58
CA VAL A 422 -17.01 -4.48 -8.28
C VAL A 422 -16.11 -5.24 -7.31
N GLU A 423 -15.95 -6.55 -7.55
CA GLU A 423 -15.02 -7.36 -6.76
C GLU A 423 -13.56 -7.10 -7.20
N TYR A 424 -12.62 -7.14 -6.27
CA TYR A 424 -11.22 -6.82 -6.57
C TYR A 424 -10.60 -7.80 -7.59
N GLU A 425 -10.79 -9.10 -7.39
CA GLU A 425 -10.20 -10.13 -8.26
C GLU A 425 -11.05 -10.41 -9.50
N LYS A 426 -12.39 -10.45 -9.35
CA LYS A 426 -13.28 -10.84 -10.40
C LYS A 426 -13.83 -9.68 -11.23
N GLY A 427 -13.78 -8.48 -10.68
CA GLY A 427 -14.41 -7.30 -11.31
C GLY A 427 -15.93 -7.36 -11.24
N THR A 428 -16.57 -7.01 -12.34
CA THR A 428 -18.05 -7.09 -12.51
C THR A 428 -18.39 -7.46 -13.95
N ASP A 429 -19.42 -8.28 -14.10
CA ASP A 429 -20.01 -8.62 -15.42
C ASP A 429 -21.20 -7.72 -15.77
N SER A 430 -21.61 -6.84 -14.84
CA SER A 430 -22.79 -5.96 -15.04
C SER A 430 -22.55 -4.84 -16.03
N VAL A 431 -21.28 -4.56 -16.36
CA VAL A 431 -20.85 -3.50 -17.25
C VAL A 431 -19.71 -4.01 -18.13
N SER A 432 -19.85 -3.90 -19.44
CA SER A 432 -18.79 -4.29 -20.37
C SER A 432 -17.57 -3.38 -20.21
N MET A 433 -16.39 -3.98 -20.06
CA MET A 433 -15.14 -3.24 -20.06
C MET A 433 -14.63 -3.08 -21.48
N PRO A 434 -14.26 -1.86 -21.92
CA PRO A 434 -13.67 -1.65 -23.24
C PRO A 434 -12.36 -2.45 -23.40
N GLU A 435 -12.15 -3.04 -24.57
CA GLU A 435 -10.99 -3.90 -24.85
C GLU A 435 -9.66 -3.16 -24.67
N GLU A 436 -9.62 -1.88 -25.05
CA GLU A 436 -8.46 -1.00 -24.89
C GLU A 436 -8.02 -0.83 -23.43
N PHE A 437 -8.88 -1.08 -22.44
CA PHE A 437 -8.52 -0.99 -21.03
C PHE A 437 -7.70 -2.18 -20.53
N SER A 438 -7.73 -3.29 -21.26
CA SER A 438 -6.92 -4.48 -20.96
C SER A 438 -5.42 -4.20 -20.97
N VAL A 439 -4.97 -3.18 -21.73
CA VAL A 439 -3.55 -2.80 -21.87
C VAL A 439 -3.14 -1.62 -20.99
N LEU A 440 -4.07 -1.02 -20.21
CA LEU A 440 -3.73 0.04 -19.28
C LEU A 440 -2.58 -0.38 -18.35
N PRO A 441 -1.62 0.52 -18.08
CA PRO A 441 -0.42 0.17 -17.33
C PRO A 441 -0.68 -0.02 -15.83
N MET A 442 0.36 -0.46 -15.14
CA MET A 442 0.48 -0.51 -13.68
C MET A 442 1.60 0.43 -13.24
N SER A 443 1.43 1.18 -12.17
CA SER A 443 2.50 2.04 -11.68
C SER A 443 3.70 1.23 -11.21
N LEU A 444 4.91 1.76 -11.39
CA LEU A 444 6.14 1.15 -10.90
C LEU A 444 6.09 0.94 -9.38
N TRP A 445 5.47 1.86 -8.63
CA TRP A 445 5.32 1.72 -7.19
C TRP A 445 4.45 0.51 -6.81
N ASN A 446 3.31 0.32 -7.47
CA ASN A 446 2.46 -0.86 -7.24
C ASN A 446 3.16 -2.15 -7.62
N LEU A 447 3.89 -2.17 -8.76
CA LEU A 447 4.70 -3.33 -9.15
C LEU A 447 5.76 -3.65 -8.09
N ALA A 448 6.47 -2.63 -7.60
CA ALA A 448 7.45 -2.80 -6.53
C ALA A 448 6.80 -3.37 -5.26
N LEU A 449 5.59 -2.93 -4.91
CA LEU A 449 4.82 -3.46 -3.78
C LEU A 449 4.50 -4.95 -3.96
N GLU A 450 4.06 -5.38 -5.14
CA GLU A 450 3.76 -6.77 -5.45
C GLU A 450 5.02 -7.66 -5.39
N ILE A 451 6.16 -7.15 -5.88
CA ILE A 451 7.47 -7.82 -5.80
C ILE A 451 7.94 -7.91 -4.35
N HIS A 452 7.94 -6.80 -3.61
CA HIS A 452 8.42 -6.71 -2.23
C HIS A 452 7.59 -7.54 -1.26
N THR A 453 6.28 -7.59 -1.50
CA THR A 453 5.37 -8.43 -0.72
C THR A 453 5.40 -9.90 -1.15
N GLY A 454 6.01 -10.22 -2.27
CA GLY A 454 6.08 -11.59 -2.81
C GLY A 454 4.81 -12.07 -3.49
N ARG A 455 3.77 -11.23 -3.60
CA ARG A 455 2.49 -11.59 -4.24
C ARG A 455 2.62 -11.86 -5.73
N ILE A 456 3.64 -11.28 -6.38
CA ILE A 456 3.91 -11.50 -7.80
C ILE A 456 4.30 -12.96 -8.13
N TYR A 457 4.74 -13.72 -7.13
CA TYR A 457 5.18 -15.11 -7.33
C TYR A 457 4.00 -16.08 -7.28
N ILE A 458 3.09 -15.98 -8.25
CA ILE A 458 1.82 -16.72 -8.30
C ILE A 458 1.96 -18.24 -8.48
N LEU A 459 3.13 -18.73 -8.86
CA LEU A 459 3.40 -20.18 -9.09
C LEU A 459 3.04 -21.06 -7.89
N LEU A 460 3.03 -20.51 -6.69
CA LEU A 460 2.73 -21.21 -5.45
C LEU A 460 1.28 -21.04 -4.99
N GLY A 461 0.47 -20.26 -5.72
CA GLY A 461 -0.91 -19.96 -5.34
C GLY A 461 -1.04 -19.53 -3.87
N LYS A 462 -1.94 -20.18 -3.12
CA LYS A 462 -2.12 -19.91 -1.67
C LYS A 462 -0.88 -20.24 -0.83
N GLY A 463 0.05 -21.04 -1.33
CA GLY A 463 1.32 -21.38 -0.69
C GLY A 463 2.33 -20.21 -0.67
N THR A 464 2.08 -19.14 -1.43
CA THR A 464 2.96 -17.96 -1.48
C THR A 464 3.20 -17.35 -0.09
N LEU A 465 2.18 -17.28 0.76
CA LEU A 465 2.31 -16.76 2.13
C LEU A 465 3.27 -17.58 2.98
N VAL A 466 3.14 -18.92 2.89
CA VAL A 466 4.02 -19.86 3.61
C VAL A 466 5.45 -19.76 3.07
N TYR A 467 5.59 -19.72 1.76
CA TYR A 467 6.88 -19.57 1.10
C TYR A 467 7.62 -18.30 1.54
N ILE A 468 6.97 -17.13 1.49
CA ILE A 468 7.59 -15.85 1.89
C ILE A 468 8.01 -15.85 3.36
N PHE A 469 7.24 -16.47 4.25
CA PHE A 469 7.62 -16.67 5.65
C PHE A 469 8.95 -17.42 5.78
N PHE A 470 9.11 -18.53 5.05
CA PHE A 470 10.35 -19.31 5.05
C PHE A 470 11.52 -18.58 4.35
N VAL A 471 11.26 -17.78 3.34
CA VAL A 471 12.29 -16.92 2.71
C VAL A 471 12.88 -15.95 3.73
N GLY A 472 12.06 -15.32 4.58
CA GLY A 472 12.55 -14.45 5.63
C GLY A 472 13.42 -15.17 6.66
N LEU A 473 13.01 -16.37 7.11
CA LEU A 473 13.83 -17.21 7.99
C LEU A 473 15.16 -17.62 7.34
N ALA A 474 15.13 -17.99 6.07
CA ALA A 474 16.32 -18.37 5.33
C ALA A 474 17.28 -17.19 5.11
N ALA A 475 16.77 -15.98 4.90
CA ALA A 475 17.56 -14.76 4.83
C ALA A 475 18.29 -14.51 6.16
N MET A 476 17.59 -14.57 7.29
CA MET A 476 18.20 -14.45 8.62
C MET A 476 19.24 -15.53 8.89
N TRP A 477 18.94 -16.77 8.49
CA TRP A 477 19.89 -17.88 8.59
C TRP A 477 21.14 -17.64 7.74
N CYS A 478 20.98 -17.13 6.52
CA CYS A 478 22.10 -16.80 5.64
C CYS A 478 22.99 -15.71 6.27
N ILE A 479 22.41 -14.65 6.79
CA ILE A 479 23.13 -13.57 7.47
C ILE A 479 23.88 -14.12 8.70
N TYR A 480 23.22 -14.91 9.52
CA TYR A 480 23.82 -15.53 10.71
C TYR A 480 24.99 -16.47 10.36
N THR A 481 24.81 -17.35 9.36
CA THR A 481 25.87 -18.27 8.94
C THR A 481 27.07 -17.54 8.36
N GLY A 482 26.87 -16.44 7.62
CA GLY A 482 27.92 -15.56 7.14
C GLY A 482 28.76 -14.97 8.28
N PHE A 483 28.09 -14.52 9.34
CA PHE A 483 28.76 -14.00 10.52
C PHE A 483 29.58 -15.06 11.27
N VAL A 484 29.06 -16.28 11.43
CA VAL A 484 29.71 -17.40 12.16
C VAL A 484 30.94 -17.94 11.43
N ILE A 485 31.01 -17.87 10.10
CA ILE A 485 32.16 -18.38 9.30
C ILE A 485 33.44 -17.61 9.56
N ARG A 486 33.39 -16.54 10.28
CA ARG A 486 34.47 -15.59 10.59
C ARG A 486 35.84 -16.25 10.77
N LYS A 487 36.89 -15.72 10.12
CA LYS A 487 38.29 -16.04 10.43
C LYS A 487 38.63 -15.53 11.82
N LYS A 488 39.05 -16.41 12.75
CA LYS A 488 39.84 -15.95 13.90
C LYS A 488 41.07 -15.23 13.34
N LYS A 489 41.26 -13.92 13.62
CA LYS A 489 42.55 -13.29 13.51
C LYS A 489 43.46 -14.13 14.36
N ASN A 490 44.47 -14.75 13.77
CA ASN A 490 45.56 -15.33 14.55
C ASN A 490 46.10 -14.18 15.39
N SER A 491 45.93 -14.25 16.71
CA SER A 491 46.75 -13.45 17.59
C SER A 491 48.18 -13.82 17.25
N VAL A 492 48.91 -12.91 16.62
CA VAL A 492 50.35 -12.98 16.51
C VAL A 492 50.84 -13.04 17.98
N ARG A 493 51.21 -14.24 18.45
CA ARG A 493 52.06 -14.37 19.60
C ARG A 493 53.33 -13.53 19.28
N LYS A 494 53.43 -12.38 19.91
CA LYS A 494 54.74 -11.75 20.13
C LYS A 494 55.39 -12.64 21.19
N GLU A 495 56.33 -13.45 20.75
CA GLU A 495 57.46 -13.92 21.56
C GLU A 495 58.48 -12.83 21.61
#